data_545a2839d29b9c352e4dcd627a21ca9f
#
_entry.id   545a2839d29b9c352e4dcd627a21ca9f
#
_cell.length_a   1.000
_cell.length_b   1.000
_cell.length_c   1.000
_cell.angle_alpha   90.00
_cell.angle_beta   90.00
_cell.angle_gamma   90.00
#
_symmetry.space_group_name_H-M   'P 1'
#
loop_
_entity.id
_entity.type
_entity.pdbx_description
1 polymer ?
#
loop_
_entity_poly.entity_id
_entity_poly.type
_entity_poly.pdbx_seq_one_letter_code
_entity_poly.pdbx_strand_id
1 'polypeptide(L)'
;MNRYNLAKKYQEPEENIMMDIGALAKSQEELIDLSIGDPDLITDERIIEQAAQDAKAGHTRYTASDGSAAFIQTVIDHYKSRYDLDFAAKQVRATVGAMHGMYLTLLAITDPGDEIIIHEPYFSPYKDQIELAGGIPVVIPTYEKDGFQLEADILEQAISKKTKAVVINSPNNPTGAVFSEETFQKIADIAIQHDLF
;
A
#
# COMPACT_ATOMS: atom_id res chain seq x y z
N MET A 1 16.97 12.78 31.19
CA MET A 1 15.52 12.84 31.49
C MET A 1 14.78 12.93 30.17
N ASN A 2 14.12 11.87 29.78
CA ASN A 2 13.30 11.88 28.55
C ASN A 2 12.17 12.89 28.73
N ARG A 3 12.19 13.99 27.98
CA ARG A 3 11.21 15.08 28.10
C ARG A 3 9.81 14.70 27.57
N TYR A 4 9.71 13.55 26.92
CA TYR A 4 8.49 13.10 26.25
C TYR A 4 8.17 11.68 26.67
N ASN A 5 6.96 11.45 27.11
CA ASN A 5 6.46 10.12 27.46
C ASN A 5 5.88 9.44 26.20
N LEU A 6 6.75 9.16 25.24
CA LEU A 6 6.39 8.48 24.01
C LEU A 6 6.07 7.01 24.28
N ALA A 7 5.24 6.41 23.43
CA ALA A 7 5.05 4.96 23.43
C ALA A 7 6.40 4.25 23.24
N LYS A 8 6.58 3.11 23.90
CA LYS A 8 7.88 2.39 23.96
C LYS A 8 8.51 2.17 22.59
N LYS A 9 7.72 1.81 21.58
CA LYS A 9 8.18 1.58 20.20
C LYS A 9 8.76 2.82 19.50
N TYR A 10 8.53 4.03 20.05
CA TYR A 10 9.07 5.29 19.49
C TYR A 10 10.13 5.92 20.38
N GLN A 11 10.52 5.27 21.49
CA GLN A 11 11.57 5.78 22.38
C GLN A 11 12.98 5.53 21.82
N GLU A 12 13.12 4.43 21.07
CA GLU A 12 14.34 4.06 20.34
C GLU A 12 13.93 3.80 18.89
N PRO A 13 13.87 4.84 18.04
CA PRO A 13 13.50 4.66 16.65
C PRO A 13 14.52 3.79 15.92
N GLU A 14 14.05 2.83 15.14
CA GLU A 14 14.91 2.08 14.23
C GLU A 14 15.58 3.05 13.24
N GLU A 15 16.83 2.77 12.87
CA GLU A 15 17.55 3.55 11.86
C GLU A 15 16.76 3.54 10.55
N ASN A 16 16.42 4.72 10.07
CA ASN A 16 15.70 4.85 8.80
C ASN A 16 16.71 4.98 7.65
N ILE A 17 17.07 3.84 7.07
CA ILE A 17 18.03 3.74 5.98
C ILE A 17 17.73 4.72 4.83
N MET A 18 16.44 4.97 4.53
CA MET A 18 16.05 5.92 3.47
C MET A 18 16.38 7.36 3.83
N MET A 19 16.30 7.74 5.11
CA MET A 19 16.72 9.07 5.55
C MET A 19 18.24 9.23 5.46
N ASP A 20 18.99 8.18 5.79
CA ASP A 20 20.46 8.19 5.73
C ASP A 20 20.95 8.25 4.28
N ILE A 21 20.32 7.47 3.38
CA ILE A 21 20.57 7.54 1.94
C ILE A 21 20.25 8.94 1.41
N GLY A 22 19.12 9.52 1.78
CA GLY A 22 18.74 10.88 1.38
C GLY A 22 19.70 11.97 1.89
N ALA A 23 20.25 11.80 3.11
CA ALA A 23 21.27 12.70 3.64
C ALA A 23 22.61 12.54 2.91
N LEU A 24 23.01 11.30 2.59
CA LEU A 24 24.20 11.00 1.81
C LEU A 24 24.10 11.57 0.40
N ALA A 25 22.96 11.38 -0.27
CA ALA A 25 22.68 11.89 -1.60
C ALA A 25 22.86 13.43 -1.66
N LYS A 26 22.32 14.16 -0.70
CA LYS A 26 22.45 15.62 -0.61
C LYS A 26 23.89 16.11 -0.41
N SER A 27 24.80 15.25 0.03
CA SER A 27 26.22 15.59 0.22
C SER A 27 27.08 15.43 -1.04
N GLN A 28 26.51 14.92 -2.14
CA GLN A 28 27.21 14.70 -3.41
C GLN A 28 26.78 15.75 -4.44
N GLU A 29 27.73 16.37 -5.13
CA GLU A 29 27.48 17.46 -6.11
C GLU A 29 27.03 16.93 -7.50
N GLU A 30 27.35 15.68 -7.85
CA GLU A 30 27.07 15.09 -9.18
C GLU A 30 26.36 13.74 -9.05
N LEU A 31 25.28 13.68 -8.26
CA LEU A 31 24.51 12.45 -8.07
C LEU A 31 23.23 12.46 -8.92
N ILE A 32 23.00 11.38 -9.63
CA ILE A 32 21.68 11.08 -10.19
C ILE A 32 20.89 10.33 -9.13
N ASP A 33 19.96 11.03 -8.50
CA ASP A 33 19.10 10.44 -7.44
C ASP A 33 17.92 9.69 -8.06
N LEU A 34 17.89 8.37 -7.85
CA LEU A 34 16.81 7.49 -8.27
C LEU A 34 16.02 6.94 -7.08
N SER A 35 16.22 7.47 -5.87
CA SER A 35 15.64 6.95 -4.64
C SER A 35 14.17 7.32 -4.44
N ILE A 36 13.73 8.44 -5.01
CA ILE A 36 12.35 8.95 -4.87
C ILE A 36 11.69 9.00 -6.23
N GLY A 37 10.55 8.34 -6.36
CA GLY A 37 9.69 8.43 -7.54
C GLY A 37 8.83 9.69 -7.49
N ASP A 38 9.40 10.83 -7.83
CA ASP A 38 8.71 12.12 -7.93
C ASP A 38 8.59 12.54 -9.38
N PRO A 39 7.37 12.50 -9.99
CA PRO A 39 7.20 12.92 -11.38
C PRO A 39 7.58 14.39 -11.59
N ASP A 40 8.37 14.65 -12.61
CA ASP A 40 8.79 16.01 -12.99
C ASP A 40 7.74 16.76 -13.83
N LEU A 41 6.67 16.10 -14.23
CA LEU A 41 5.56 16.69 -14.96
C LEU A 41 4.64 17.47 -14.04
N ILE A 42 4.36 18.70 -14.43
CA ILE A 42 3.39 19.56 -13.72
C ILE A 42 1.99 18.99 -13.93
N THR A 43 1.17 19.03 -12.88
CA THR A 43 -0.27 18.67 -12.96
C THR A 43 -0.94 19.46 -14.08
N ASP A 44 -1.76 18.80 -14.90
CA ASP A 44 -2.49 19.41 -16.01
C ASP A 44 -3.29 20.64 -15.52
N GLU A 45 -3.15 21.75 -16.24
CA GLU A 45 -3.74 23.04 -15.89
C GLU A 45 -5.27 22.95 -15.71
N ARG A 46 -5.94 22.12 -16.51
CA ARG A 46 -7.41 21.91 -16.39
C ARG A 46 -7.80 21.35 -15.04
N ILE A 47 -6.96 20.48 -14.44
CA ILE A 47 -7.21 19.91 -13.10
C ILE A 47 -7.03 20.99 -12.05
N ILE A 48 -5.97 21.80 -12.17
CA ILE A 48 -5.66 22.88 -11.24
C ILE A 48 -6.77 23.94 -11.27
N GLU A 49 -7.17 24.36 -12.46
CA GLU A 49 -8.23 25.36 -12.65
C GLU A 49 -9.58 24.88 -12.11
N GLN A 50 -9.96 23.62 -12.40
CA GLN A 50 -11.23 23.07 -11.90
C GLN A 50 -11.23 22.99 -10.37
N ALA A 51 -10.15 22.54 -9.76
CA ALA A 51 -10.01 22.50 -8.31
C ALA A 51 -10.15 23.91 -7.67
N ALA A 52 -9.53 24.93 -8.32
CA ALA A 52 -9.64 26.30 -7.87
C ALA A 52 -11.07 26.86 -8.02
N GLN A 53 -11.76 26.52 -9.12
CA GLN A 53 -13.16 26.91 -9.34
C GLN A 53 -14.10 26.29 -8.31
N ASP A 54 -13.95 25.00 -8.04
CA ASP A 54 -14.74 24.27 -7.06
C ASP A 54 -14.53 24.83 -5.64
N ALA A 55 -13.30 25.17 -5.29
CA ALA A 55 -13.00 25.82 -4.01
C ALA A 55 -13.66 27.20 -3.91
N LYS A 56 -13.61 28.02 -4.97
CA LYS A 56 -14.28 29.33 -5.03
C LYS A 56 -15.80 29.20 -4.98
N ALA A 57 -16.37 28.13 -5.53
CA ALA A 57 -17.80 27.82 -5.46
C ALA A 57 -18.26 27.32 -4.08
N GLY A 58 -17.33 27.13 -3.13
CA GLY A 58 -17.64 26.73 -1.76
C GLY A 58 -17.65 25.21 -1.55
N HIS A 59 -17.12 24.42 -2.47
CA HIS A 59 -16.96 22.96 -2.33
C HIS A 59 -15.79 22.60 -1.40
N THR A 60 -15.70 23.28 -0.28
CA THR A 60 -14.65 23.12 0.74
C THR A 60 -15.21 22.64 2.08
N ARG A 61 -16.42 22.09 2.07
CA ARG A 61 -17.10 21.60 3.27
C ARG A 61 -16.90 20.10 3.45
N TYR A 62 -17.34 19.59 4.60
CA TYR A 62 -17.34 18.15 4.85
C TYR A 62 -18.12 17.39 3.78
N THR A 63 -17.56 16.27 3.34
CA THR A 63 -18.25 15.27 2.50
C THR A 63 -18.86 14.18 3.39
N ALA A 64 -19.57 13.24 2.77
CA ALA A 64 -19.92 11.99 3.45
C ALA A 64 -18.65 11.23 3.87
N SER A 65 -18.75 10.41 4.91
CA SER A 65 -17.64 9.64 5.47
C SER A 65 -17.00 8.66 4.48
N ASP A 66 -17.76 8.25 3.47
CA ASP A 66 -17.30 7.35 2.41
C ASP A 66 -16.62 8.08 1.24
N GLY A 67 -16.74 9.40 1.21
CA GLY A 67 -16.28 10.28 0.13
C GLY A 67 -17.43 10.98 -0.58
N SER A 68 -17.12 11.89 -1.51
CA SER A 68 -18.17 12.54 -2.30
C SER A 68 -18.81 11.53 -3.27
N ALA A 69 -20.13 11.61 -3.43
CA ALA A 69 -20.86 10.71 -4.32
C ALA A 69 -20.34 10.78 -5.78
N ALA A 70 -19.95 11.98 -6.23
CA ALA A 70 -19.39 12.19 -7.56
C ALA A 70 -18.05 11.47 -7.74
N PHE A 71 -17.16 11.54 -6.72
CA PHE A 71 -15.87 10.83 -6.76
C PHE A 71 -16.07 9.31 -6.78
N ILE A 72 -16.94 8.78 -5.90
CA ILE A 72 -17.24 7.35 -5.82
C ILE A 72 -17.79 6.84 -7.16
N GLN A 73 -18.75 7.58 -7.76
CA GLN A 73 -19.30 7.21 -9.06
C GLN A 73 -18.23 7.21 -10.16
N THR A 74 -17.35 8.23 -10.17
CA THR A 74 -16.23 8.29 -11.11
C THR A 74 -15.30 7.07 -11.00
N VAL A 75 -15.02 6.62 -9.79
CA VAL A 75 -14.22 5.40 -9.55
C VAL A 75 -14.93 4.17 -10.10
N ILE A 76 -16.22 4.01 -9.83
CA ILE A 76 -17.04 2.90 -10.35
C ILE A 76 -17.03 2.88 -11.88
N ASP A 77 -17.30 4.03 -12.51
CA ASP A 77 -17.33 4.17 -13.96
C ASP A 77 -15.97 3.88 -14.59
N HIS A 78 -14.89 4.30 -13.95
CA HIS A 78 -13.52 3.99 -14.38
C HIS A 78 -13.26 2.49 -14.40
N TYR A 79 -13.54 1.79 -13.29
CA TYR A 79 -13.32 0.34 -13.21
C TYR A 79 -14.23 -0.42 -14.18
N LYS A 80 -15.49 0.01 -14.34
CA LYS A 80 -16.39 -0.59 -15.32
C LYS A 80 -15.88 -0.42 -16.75
N SER A 81 -15.50 0.80 -17.14
CA SER A 81 -15.07 1.10 -18.51
C SER A 81 -13.70 0.53 -18.86
N ARG A 82 -12.78 0.45 -17.89
CA ARG A 82 -11.39 0.06 -18.13
C ARG A 82 -11.13 -1.43 -17.95
N TYR A 83 -11.85 -2.06 -17.02
CA TYR A 83 -11.58 -3.43 -16.59
C TYR A 83 -12.82 -4.34 -16.63
N ASP A 84 -13.98 -3.82 -17.05
CA ASP A 84 -15.28 -4.52 -17.02
C ASP A 84 -15.66 -5.06 -15.62
N LEU A 85 -15.24 -4.34 -14.57
CA LEU A 85 -15.55 -4.67 -13.18
C LEU A 85 -16.70 -3.79 -12.68
N ASP A 86 -17.74 -4.42 -12.13
CA ASP A 86 -18.90 -3.76 -11.56
C ASP A 86 -18.76 -3.66 -10.03
N PHE A 87 -18.79 -2.43 -9.51
CA PHE A 87 -18.81 -2.17 -8.08
C PHE A 87 -20.08 -1.41 -7.68
N ALA A 88 -20.67 -1.82 -6.55
CA ALA A 88 -21.67 -1.01 -5.89
C ALA A 88 -21.01 0.12 -5.08
N ALA A 89 -21.68 1.27 -4.92
CA ALA A 89 -21.14 2.41 -4.19
C ALA A 89 -20.65 2.07 -2.76
N LYS A 90 -21.32 1.14 -2.08
CA LYS A 90 -20.95 0.67 -0.75
C LYS A 90 -19.62 -0.11 -0.69
N GLN A 91 -19.08 -0.53 -1.85
CA GLN A 91 -17.81 -1.25 -1.97
C GLN A 91 -16.64 -0.30 -2.23
N VAL A 92 -16.91 0.99 -2.41
CA VAL A 92 -15.90 2.02 -2.70
C VAL A 92 -15.85 3.02 -1.57
N ARG A 93 -14.66 3.32 -1.08
CA ARG A 93 -14.43 4.32 -0.03
C ARG A 93 -13.25 5.20 -0.40
N ALA A 94 -13.42 6.50 -0.29
CA ALA A 94 -12.33 7.46 -0.43
C ALA A 94 -11.46 7.48 0.83
N THR A 95 -10.16 7.55 0.65
CA THR A 95 -9.17 7.66 1.73
C THR A 95 -8.16 8.77 1.44
N VAL A 96 -7.41 9.17 2.45
CA VAL A 96 -6.33 10.17 2.31
C VAL A 96 -5.08 9.46 1.75
N GLY A 97 -5.15 9.10 0.48
CA GLY A 97 -4.09 8.35 -0.22
C GLY A 97 -4.13 6.84 0.07
N ALA A 98 -3.36 6.09 -0.74
CA ALA A 98 -3.29 4.63 -0.67
C ALA A 98 -2.72 4.13 0.66
N MET A 99 -1.76 4.84 1.25
CA MET A 99 -1.20 4.51 2.57
C MET A 99 -2.26 4.46 3.67
N HIS A 100 -3.16 5.45 3.70
CA HIS A 100 -4.26 5.48 4.65
C HIS A 100 -5.28 4.38 4.35
N GLY A 101 -5.58 4.13 3.06
CA GLY A 101 -6.46 3.04 2.64
C GLY A 101 -5.95 1.68 3.12
N MET A 102 -4.68 1.40 2.91
CA MET A 102 -4.03 0.16 3.34
C MET A 102 -4.09 -0.02 4.87
N TYR A 103 -3.75 1.03 5.62
CA TYR A 103 -3.80 0.98 7.08
C TYR A 103 -5.22 0.74 7.61
N LEU A 104 -6.22 1.42 7.05
CA LEU A 104 -7.63 1.20 7.44
C LEU A 104 -8.11 -0.21 7.10
N THR A 105 -7.65 -0.77 5.98
CA THR A 105 -7.96 -2.15 5.60
C THR A 105 -7.38 -3.12 6.61
N LEU A 106 -6.10 -2.98 6.94
CA LEU A 106 -5.44 -3.83 7.95
C LEU A 106 -6.13 -3.71 9.32
N LEU A 107 -6.46 -2.49 9.77
CA LEU A 107 -7.22 -2.29 11.02
C LEU A 107 -8.58 -2.99 11.02
N ALA A 108 -9.23 -3.09 9.86
CA ALA A 108 -10.56 -3.66 9.76
C ALA A 108 -10.56 -5.20 9.78
N ILE A 109 -9.45 -5.82 9.35
CA ILE A 109 -9.39 -7.29 9.19
C ILE A 109 -8.49 -7.99 10.21
N THR A 110 -7.67 -7.25 10.99
CA THR A 110 -6.60 -7.82 11.85
C THR A 110 -6.98 -7.72 13.32
N ASP A 111 -7.00 -8.83 14.02
CA ASP A 111 -7.00 -8.89 15.47
C ASP A 111 -5.56 -9.02 16.00
N PRO A 112 -5.29 -8.63 17.27
CA PRO A 112 -3.96 -8.75 17.85
C PRO A 112 -3.41 -10.18 17.80
N GLY A 113 -2.29 -10.33 17.08
CA GLY A 113 -1.62 -11.61 16.90
C GLY A 113 -1.96 -12.37 15.62
N ASP A 114 -2.85 -11.83 14.78
CA ASP A 114 -3.06 -12.33 13.41
C ASP A 114 -1.80 -12.09 12.57
N GLU A 115 -1.52 -13.02 11.68
CA GLU A 115 -0.39 -12.98 10.78
C GLU A 115 -0.79 -12.47 9.41
N ILE A 116 -0.02 -11.50 8.89
CA ILE A 116 -0.19 -10.95 7.55
C ILE A 116 1.07 -11.26 6.75
N ILE A 117 0.92 -12.02 5.67
CA ILE A 117 2.05 -12.39 4.81
C ILE A 117 2.36 -11.24 3.86
N ILE A 118 3.64 -10.89 3.76
CA ILE A 118 4.21 -9.96 2.77
C ILE A 118 5.42 -10.61 2.12
N HIS A 119 5.67 -10.30 0.85
CA HIS A 119 6.86 -10.81 0.15
C HIS A 119 7.96 -9.75 0.11
N GLU A 120 9.21 -10.13 0.27
CA GLU A 120 10.36 -9.23 0.14
C GLU A 120 11.10 -9.39 -1.20
N PRO A 121 11.65 -8.31 -1.79
CA PRO A 121 11.58 -6.93 -1.32
C PRO A 121 10.17 -6.33 -1.38
N TYR A 122 9.79 -5.52 -0.39
CA TYR A 122 8.48 -4.89 -0.30
C TYR A 122 8.58 -3.38 -0.04
N PHE A 123 7.49 -2.68 -0.26
CA PHE A 123 7.36 -1.27 0.11
C PHE A 123 7.38 -1.13 1.63
N SER A 124 8.43 -0.47 2.15
CA SER A 124 8.77 -0.46 3.58
C SER A 124 7.60 -0.17 4.54
N PRO A 125 6.61 0.68 4.24
CA PRO A 125 5.49 0.92 5.14
C PRO A 125 4.57 -0.27 5.41
N TYR A 126 4.58 -1.33 4.61
CA TYR A 126 3.67 -2.47 4.84
C TYR A 126 3.90 -3.12 6.20
N LYS A 127 5.16 -3.38 6.55
CA LYS A 127 5.52 -3.95 7.86
C LYS A 127 5.00 -3.09 9.01
N ASP A 128 5.31 -1.79 8.97
CA ASP A 128 4.89 -0.85 10.02
C ASP A 128 3.36 -0.76 10.15
N GLN A 129 2.64 -0.78 9.04
CA GLN A 129 1.18 -0.74 9.02
C GLN A 129 0.56 -1.99 9.62
N ILE A 130 1.12 -3.17 9.35
CA ILE A 130 0.69 -4.45 9.93
C ILE A 130 0.88 -4.40 11.46
N GLU A 131 2.06 -4.00 11.91
CA GLU A 131 2.37 -3.90 13.34
C GLU A 131 1.51 -2.85 14.05
N LEU A 132 1.24 -1.72 13.40
CA LEU A 132 0.35 -0.68 13.92
C LEU A 132 -1.11 -1.14 14.02
N ALA A 133 -1.54 -2.03 13.13
CA ALA A 133 -2.86 -2.67 13.20
C ALA A 133 -2.94 -3.79 14.25
N GLY A 134 -1.82 -4.14 14.90
CA GLY A 134 -1.74 -5.21 15.90
C GLY A 134 -1.39 -6.58 15.33
N GLY A 135 -1.16 -6.69 14.03
CA GLY A 135 -0.77 -7.91 13.34
C GLY A 135 0.72 -8.23 13.45
N ILE A 136 1.06 -9.42 13.01
CA ILE A 136 2.44 -9.93 12.92
C ILE A 136 2.79 -10.05 11.44
N PRO A 137 3.79 -9.30 10.92
CA PRO A 137 4.24 -9.46 9.56
C PRO A 137 5.01 -10.77 9.39
N VAL A 138 4.58 -11.62 8.46
CA VAL A 138 5.28 -12.83 8.04
C VAL A 138 5.91 -12.56 6.68
N VAL A 139 7.24 -12.42 6.66
CA VAL A 139 7.98 -12.05 5.45
C VAL A 139 8.44 -13.32 4.73
N ILE A 140 8.07 -13.45 3.45
CA ILE A 140 8.50 -14.55 2.59
C ILE A 140 9.43 -14.02 1.48
N PRO A 141 10.52 -14.75 1.14
CA PRO A 141 11.49 -14.28 0.17
C PRO A 141 11.01 -14.40 -1.27
N THR A 142 11.41 -13.44 -2.11
CA THR A 142 11.51 -13.61 -3.56
C THR A 142 12.94 -13.34 -4.01
N TYR A 143 13.35 -13.86 -5.17
CA TYR A 143 14.76 -13.84 -5.57
C TYR A 143 14.97 -13.25 -6.95
N GLU A 144 16.04 -12.46 -7.10
CA GLU A 144 16.41 -11.84 -8.38
C GLU A 144 16.59 -12.86 -9.51
N LYS A 145 17.21 -14.02 -9.21
CA LYS A 145 17.42 -15.12 -10.18
C LYS A 145 16.12 -15.64 -10.80
N ASP A 146 15.00 -15.48 -10.10
CA ASP A 146 13.66 -15.92 -10.51
C ASP A 146 12.79 -14.71 -10.93
N GLY A 147 13.42 -13.54 -11.18
CA GLY A 147 12.73 -12.30 -11.55
C GLY A 147 11.79 -11.77 -10.46
N PHE A 148 12.10 -12.07 -9.20
CA PHE A 148 11.29 -11.72 -8.03
C PHE A 148 9.83 -12.22 -8.11
N GLN A 149 9.60 -13.35 -8.81
CA GLN A 149 8.29 -13.98 -8.81
C GLN A 149 8.00 -14.62 -7.46
N LEU A 150 6.75 -14.53 -7.01
CA LEU A 150 6.29 -15.19 -5.81
C LEU A 150 5.96 -16.65 -6.12
N GLU A 151 6.69 -17.57 -5.48
CA GLU A 151 6.44 -18.99 -5.60
C GLU A 151 5.27 -19.41 -4.69
N ALA A 152 4.29 -20.10 -5.28
CA ALA A 152 3.09 -20.55 -4.57
C ALA A 152 3.42 -21.48 -3.39
N ASP A 153 4.37 -22.36 -3.56
CA ASP A 153 4.80 -23.31 -2.52
C ASP A 153 5.39 -22.60 -1.30
N ILE A 154 6.13 -21.50 -1.51
CA ILE A 154 6.69 -20.69 -0.43
C ILE A 154 5.56 -19.98 0.33
N LEU A 155 4.58 -19.44 -0.42
CA LEU A 155 3.41 -18.82 0.19
C LEU A 155 2.63 -19.85 1.03
N GLU A 156 2.33 -21.01 0.47
CA GLU A 156 1.54 -22.05 1.16
C GLU A 156 2.24 -22.57 2.43
N GLN A 157 3.56 -22.73 2.40
CA GLN A 157 4.34 -23.12 3.58
C GLN A 157 4.36 -22.06 4.70
N ALA A 158 4.18 -20.79 4.36
CA ALA A 158 4.15 -19.70 5.33
C ALA A 158 2.78 -19.55 6.03
N ILE A 159 1.74 -20.21 5.53
CA ILE A 159 0.40 -20.13 6.09
C ILE A 159 0.30 -20.91 7.39
N SER A 160 -0.22 -20.29 8.41
CA SER A 160 -0.55 -20.88 9.70
C SER A 160 -2.04 -20.71 10.02
N LYS A 161 -2.47 -21.23 11.16
CA LYS A 161 -3.84 -21.00 11.68
C LYS A 161 -4.12 -19.55 12.08
N LYS A 162 -3.07 -18.70 12.11
CA LYS A 162 -3.17 -17.29 12.46
C LYS A 162 -3.11 -16.39 11.23
N THR A 163 -2.80 -16.96 10.07
CA THR A 163 -2.69 -16.19 8.83
C THR A 163 -4.06 -15.65 8.45
N LYS A 164 -4.15 -14.34 8.29
CA LYS A 164 -5.38 -13.60 8.00
C LYS A 164 -5.43 -13.07 6.58
N ALA A 165 -4.30 -12.62 6.08
CA ALA A 165 -4.22 -11.98 4.77
C ALA A 165 -2.84 -12.16 4.13
N VAL A 166 -2.79 -11.95 2.82
CA VAL A 166 -1.55 -11.79 2.05
C VAL A 166 -1.57 -10.45 1.30
N VAL A 167 -0.49 -9.68 1.40
CA VAL A 167 -0.33 -8.41 0.67
C VAL A 167 0.48 -8.66 -0.59
N ILE A 168 -0.12 -8.39 -1.74
CA ILE A 168 0.48 -8.52 -3.06
C ILE A 168 0.57 -7.15 -3.72
N ASN A 169 1.75 -6.83 -4.27
CA ASN A 169 1.99 -5.62 -5.02
C ASN A 169 2.60 -5.95 -6.39
N SER A 170 1.89 -5.64 -7.48
CA SER A 170 2.37 -5.86 -8.84
C SER A 170 1.83 -4.77 -9.77
N PRO A 171 2.68 -4.02 -10.50
CA PRO A 171 4.16 -4.02 -10.42
C PRO A 171 4.66 -3.75 -9.01
N ASN A 172 5.66 -4.53 -8.57
CA ASN A 172 6.14 -4.45 -7.20
C ASN A 172 7.03 -3.21 -6.95
N ASN A 173 6.84 -2.57 -5.84
CA ASN A 173 7.78 -1.59 -5.29
C ASN A 173 8.63 -2.29 -4.21
N PRO A 174 9.99 -2.37 -4.33
CA PRO A 174 10.83 -1.57 -5.23
C PRO A 174 11.33 -2.28 -6.50
N THR A 175 11.06 -3.57 -6.71
CA THR A 175 11.73 -4.38 -7.76
C THR A 175 11.26 -4.07 -9.18
N GLY A 176 10.05 -3.51 -9.34
CA GLY A 176 9.39 -3.37 -10.64
C GLY A 176 8.86 -4.67 -11.23
N ALA A 177 9.00 -5.79 -10.53
CA ALA A 177 8.55 -7.10 -11.00
C ALA A 177 7.04 -7.12 -11.18
N VAL A 178 6.60 -7.67 -12.32
CA VAL A 178 5.19 -7.91 -12.62
C VAL A 178 4.93 -9.40 -12.47
N PHE A 179 3.98 -9.77 -11.64
CA PHE A 179 3.61 -11.17 -11.47
C PHE A 179 2.81 -11.67 -12.67
N SER A 180 3.06 -12.91 -13.07
CA SER A 180 2.34 -13.56 -14.16
C SER A 180 0.88 -13.84 -13.76
N GLU A 181 0.00 -13.98 -14.77
CA GLU A 181 -1.38 -14.42 -14.56
C GLU A 181 -1.42 -15.78 -13.84
N GLU A 182 -0.52 -16.70 -14.20
CA GLU A 182 -0.39 -18.00 -13.52
C GLU A 182 -0.05 -17.84 -12.04
N THR A 183 0.87 -16.93 -11.71
CA THR A 183 1.22 -16.61 -10.31
C THR A 183 0.01 -16.08 -9.55
N PHE A 184 -0.72 -15.12 -10.13
CA PHE A 184 -1.92 -14.59 -9.50
C PHE A 184 -3.00 -15.65 -9.30
N GLN A 185 -3.19 -16.55 -10.27
CA GLN A 185 -4.19 -17.62 -10.14
C GLN A 185 -3.83 -18.56 -8.99
N LYS A 186 -2.57 -18.97 -8.88
CA LYS A 186 -2.11 -19.82 -7.76
C LYS A 186 -2.29 -19.14 -6.40
N ILE A 187 -1.95 -17.85 -6.30
CA ILE A 187 -2.16 -17.08 -5.06
C ILE A 187 -3.65 -17.02 -4.72
N ALA A 188 -4.51 -16.76 -5.69
CA ALA A 188 -5.96 -16.71 -5.49
C ALA A 188 -6.53 -18.05 -5.03
N ASP A 189 -6.08 -19.15 -5.64
CA ASP A 189 -6.50 -20.51 -5.25
C ASP A 189 -6.10 -20.81 -3.80
N ILE A 190 -4.89 -20.47 -3.40
CA ILE A 190 -4.38 -20.61 -2.02
C ILE A 190 -5.21 -19.72 -1.06
N ALA A 191 -5.46 -18.47 -1.43
CA ALA A 191 -6.23 -17.55 -0.59
C ALA A 191 -7.66 -18.05 -0.36
N ILE A 192 -8.31 -18.59 -1.40
CA ILE A 192 -9.65 -19.21 -1.30
C ILE A 192 -9.61 -20.47 -0.43
N GLN A 193 -8.62 -21.34 -0.63
CA GLN A 193 -8.47 -22.58 0.12
C GLN A 193 -8.31 -22.34 1.63
N HIS A 194 -7.61 -21.27 2.00
CA HIS A 194 -7.28 -20.94 3.39
C HIS A 194 -8.13 -19.80 3.98
N ASP A 195 -9.17 -19.32 3.26
CA ASP A 195 -10.06 -18.23 3.68
C ASP A 195 -9.28 -16.95 4.06
N LEU A 196 -8.31 -16.55 3.22
CA LEU A 196 -7.48 -15.37 3.39
C LEU A 196 -8.01 -14.16 2.62
N PHE A 197 -7.76 -12.95 3.18
CA PHE A 197 -7.91 -11.69 2.47
C PHE A 197 -6.73 -11.39 1.55
#